data_717941b5e916912275831b8ce8e35e4d
#
_entry.id   717941b5e916912275831b8ce8e35e4d
#
_cell.length_a   1.000
_cell.length_b   1.000
_cell.length_c   1.000
_cell.angle_alpha   90.00
_cell.angle_beta   90.00
_cell.angle_gamma   90.00
#
_symmetry.space_group_name_H-M   'P 1'
#
loop_
_entity.id
_entity.type
_entity.pdbx_description
1 polymer ?
#
loop_
_entity_poly.entity_id
_entity_poly.type
_entity_poly.pdbx_seq_one_letter_code
_entity_poly.pdbx_strand_id
1 'polypeptide(L)'
;MAESPADFEESEFRGPLFNQLLRGNHLLWEPGQVFEDHIGIDYAAHVEHEIFWRYHRGRYRAGLPLAGIGLSYIWKKKKKGKLLPPFALNLFIQAKRSNHRSLTPKKAKDKGLATPCYFFNIDQQQQMALHRLSSALKGKGLVCYAAPAFLSQGELYHHTEERSIVQNSTFPSAGKLQGHARWYYDRCGTFGVANPQFERVEIGQFDSQIETLSNQREGVSESLSDNLAFLVGAINSTLENPAEISSRDTWFSHLAQLWVDEAEEILGDVPVEFRSYLRVLAYCRANNLKWLSLQ
;
A
#
# COMPACT_ATOMS: atom_id res chain seq x y z
N MET A 1 10.19 -17.87 25.02
CA MET A 1 10.77 -16.63 24.45
C MET A 1 9.59 -15.74 24.09
N ALA A 2 9.52 -14.55 24.63
CA ALA A 2 8.37 -13.69 24.42
C ALA A 2 8.46 -13.04 23.01
N GLU A 3 7.44 -13.27 22.19
CA GLU A 3 7.14 -12.46 21.04
C GLU A 3 6.26 -11.30 21.52
N SER A 4 6.56 -10.09 21.12
CA SER A 4 5.73 -8.92 21.44
C SER A 4 5.38 -8.17 20.16
N PRO A 5 4.09 -7.86 19.94
CA PRO A 5 3.71 -6.98 18.83
C PRO A 5 4.19 -5.55 19.11
N ALA A 6 4.27 -4.74 18.07
CA ALA A 6 4.37 -3.30 18.21
C ALA A 6 3.19 -2.75 19.05
N ASP A 7 3.40 -1.64 19.76
CA ASP A 7 2.36 -1.02 20.58
C ASP A 7 1.41 -0.09 19.81
N PHE A 8 1.58 -0.04 18.49
CA PHE A 8 0.71 0.65 17.54
C PHE A 8 0.08 -0.35 16.54
N GLU A 9 -1.02 0.03 15.91
CA GLU A 9 -1.69 -0.78 14.89
C GLU A 9 -1.08 -0.61 13.49
N GLU A 10 -1.40 -1.54 12.59
CA GLU A 10 -0.99 -1.48 11.17
C GLU A 10 -1.44 -0.19 10.49
N SER A 11 -2.66 0.26 10.76
CA SER A 11 -3.23 1.49 10.23
C SER A 11 -2.48 2.74 10.69
N GLU A 12 -2.04 2.79 11.95
CA GLU A 12 -1.28 3.91 12.49
C GLU A 12 0.11 4.06 11.82
N PHE A 13 0.75 2.95 11.48
CA PHE A 13 1.99 2.94 10.69
C PHE A 13 1.75 3.32 9.22
N ARG A 14 0.65 2.86 8.65
CA ARG A 14 0.30 3.01 7.23
C ARG A 14 0.18 4.48 6.82
N GLY A 15 -0.47 5.31 7.64
CA GLY A 15 -0.65 6.73 7.39
C GLY A 15 0.67 7.49 7.19
N PRO A 16 1.58 7.52 8.18
CA PRO A 16 2.89 8.16 8.08
C PRO A 16 3.76 7.59 6.95
N LEU A 17 3.75 6.27 6.74
CA LEU A 17 4.47 5.63 5.65
C LEU A 17 4.07 6.20 4.28
N PHE A 18 2.76 6.23 3.99
CA PHE A 18 2.30 6.72 2.70
C PHE A 18 2.44 8.23 2.56
N ASN A 19 2.33 8.98 3.64
CA ASN A 19 2.61 10.41 3.63
C ASN A 19 4.07 10.69 3.24
N GLN A 20 5.03 9.95 3.80
CA GLN A 20 6.44 10.08 3.45
C GLN A 20 6.69 9.68 2.00
N LEU A 21 6.14 8.56 1.53
CA LEU A 21 6.30 8.09 0.15
C LEU A 21 5.74 9.10 -0.88
N LEU A 22 4.67 9.80 -0.54
CA LEU A 22 4.07 10.83 -1.38
C LEU A 22 4.75 12.19 -1.23
N ARG A 23 5.84 12.29 -0.44
CA ARG A 23 6.51 13.55 -0.09
C ARG A 23 5.51 14.62 0.42
N GLY A 24 4.46 14.17 1.09
CA GLY A 24 3.42 15.04 1.62
C GLY A 24 3.93 15.88 2.80
N ASN A 25 3.50 17.14 2.87
CA ASN A 25 3.70 18.02 4.02
C ASN A 25 2.56 17.92 5.04
N HIS A 26 1.75 16.86 4.93
CA HIS A 26 0.56 16.71 5.76
C HIS A 26 0.81 15.72 6.88
N LEU A 27 0.42 16.08 8.09
CA LEU A 27 0.21 15.12 9.15
C LEU A 27 -1.04 14.31 8.78
N LEU A 28 -0.84 13.10 8.29
CA LEU A 28 -1.91 12.15 7.98
C LEU A 28 -2.02 11.19 9.16
N TRP A 29 -3.21 11.10 9.73
CA TRP A 29 -3.53 10.12 10.74
C TRP A 29 -4.65 9.20 10.23
N GLU A 30 -4.42 7.91 10.34
CA GLU A 30 -5.39 6.87 10.03
C GLU A 30 -5.71 6.15 11.36
N PRO A 31 -6.93 6.29 11.89
CA PRO A 31 -7.29 5.63 13.14
C PRO A 31 -7.23 4.11 13.00
N GLY A 32 -6.89 3.40 14.07
CA GLY A 32 -6.99 1.96 14.14
C GLY A 32 -8.44 1.49 13.98
N GLN A 33 -8.65 0.30 13.41
CA GLN A 33 -9.99 -0.23 13.10
C GLN A 33 -10.97 -0.17 14.27
N VAL A 34 -10.50 -0.43 15.50
CA VAL A 34 -11.32 -0.34 16.71
C VAL A 34 -11.76 1.09 17.01
N PHE A 35 -10.91 2.06 16.69
CA PHE A 35 -11.22 3.46 16.92
C PHE A 35 -12.08 4.06 15.79
N GLU A 36 -11.86 3.60 14.56
CA GLU A 36 -12.67 3.93 13.38
C GLU A 36 -14.15 3.58 13.60
N ASP A 37 -14.45 2.40 14.14
CA ASP A 37 -15.81 1.96 14.48
C ASP A 37 -16.50 2.87 15.50
N HIS A 38 -15.72 3.54 16.36
CA HIS A 38 -16.26 4.43 17.39
C HIS A 38 -16.49 5.86 16.91
N ILE A 39 -15.66 6.36 16.00
CA ILE A 39 -15.69 7.77 15.57
C ILE A 39 -16.17 7.96 14.15
N GLY A 40 -16.24 6.89 13.35
CA GLY A 40 -16.69 6.94 11.94
C GLY A 40 -15.79 7.79 11.04
N ILE A 41 -14.48 7.86 11.35
CA ILE A 41 -13.50 8.63 10.59
C ILE A 41 -12.44 7.69 10.04
N ASP A 42 -12.39 7.51 8.71
CA ASP A 42 -11.37 6.69 8.05
C ASP A 42 -10.00 7.37 8.00
N TYR A 43 -9.98 8.69 7.82
CA TYR A 43 -8.76 9.47 7.70
C TYR A 43 -8.91 10.87 8.28
N ALA A 44 -7.88 11.34 8.95
CA ALA A 44 -7.71 12.74 9.30
C ALA A 44 -6.38 13.25 8.79
N ALA A 45 -6.37 14.41 8.14
CA ALA A 45 -5.17 15.06 7.64
C ALA A 45 -5.12 16.51 8.10
N HIS A 46 -3.96 16.94 8.59
CA HIS A 46 -3.69 18.35 8.77
C HIS A 46 -3.23 18.93 7.43
N VAL A 47 -4.06 19.78 6.83
CA VAL A 47 -3.83 20.32 5.48
C VAL A 47 -3.53 21.80 5.58
N GLU A 48 -2.32 22.19 5.20
CA GLU A 48 -1.91 23.59 5.15
C GLU A 48 -2.06 24.22 3.76
N HIS A 49 -2.27 23.40 2.70
CA HIS A 49 -2.26 23.90 1.34
C HIS A 49 -3.57 24.60 0.95
N GLU A 50 -3.44 25.83 0.42
CA GLU A 50 -4.54 26.75 0.07
C GLU A 50 -5.60 26.12 -0.87
N ILE A 51 -5.23 25.16 -1.71
CA ILE A 51 -6.15 24.52 -2.67
C ILE A 51 -7.30 23.79 -1.97
N PHE A 52 -7.09 23.23 -0.78
CA PHE A 52 -8.12 22.55 -0.01
C PHE A 52 -9.12 23.52 0.61
N TRP A 53 -8.69 24.73 0.95
CA TRP A 53 -9.55 25.77 1.51
C TRP A 53 -10.52 26.35 0.49
N ARG A 54 -10.15 26.40 -0.77
CA ARG A 54 -11.04 26.83 -1.87
C ARG A 54 -12.20 25.87 -2.07
N TYR A 55 -12.05 24.59 -1.76
CA TYR A 55 -13.12 23.60 -1.84
C TYR A 55 -14.11 23.68 -0.68
N HIS A 56 -13.71 24.26 0.45
CA HIS A 56 -14.52 24.41 1.66
C HIS A 56 -15.00 25.85 1.92
N ARG A 57 -15.24 26.62 0.87
CA ARG A 57 -15.78 28.00 0.95
C ARG A 57 -14.95 28.97 1.81
N GLY A 58 -13.64 28.85 1.80
CA GLY A 58 -12.74 29.90 2.29
C GLY A 58 -12.58 30.04 3.81
N ARG A 59 -13.01 29.06 4.61
CA ARG A 59 -12.77 29.08 6.07
C ARG A 59 -11.64 28.14 6.46
N TYR A 60 -10.58 28.71 7.02
CA TYR A 60 -9.46 27.92 7.58
C TYR A 60 -9.97 27.06 8.75
N ARG A 61 -9.71 25.75 8.65
CA ARG A 61 -9.88 24.81 9.75
C ARG A 61 -8.63 23.92 9.81
N ALA A 62 -7.98 23.86 10.97
CA ALA A 62 -6.91 22.92 11.21
C ALA A 62 -7.47 21.48 11.15
N GLY A 63 -7.06 20.71 10.16
CA GLY A 63 -7.55 19.34 9.94
C GLY A 63 -8.90 19.29 9.20
N LEU A 64 -8.95 18.53 8.12
CA LEU A 64 -10.17 18.24 7.36
C LEU A 64 -10.44 16.74 7.42
N PRO A 65 -11.62 16.31 7.88
CA PRO A 65 -12.03 14.93 7.71
C PRO A 65 -12.18 14.65 6.21
N LEU A 66 -11.38 13.75 5.65
CA LEU A 66 -11.45 13.35 4.23
C LEU A 66 -12.62 12.40 3.96
N ALA A 67 -13.23 11.85 4.99
CA ALA A 67 -14.35 10.92 4.92
C ALA A 67 -15.64 11.48 4.28
N GLY A 68 -15.74 12.77 4.05
CA GLY A 68 -16.90 13.41 3.42
C GLY A 68 -16.69 13.91 1.99
N ILE A 69 -15.52 13.67 1.39
CA ILE A 69 -15.23 14.09 0.03
C ILE A 69 -15.51 12.94 -0.92
N GLY A 70 -16.73 12.85 -1.42
CA GLY A 70 -17.11 11.83 -2.40
C GLY A 70 -16.18 11.86 -3.62
N LEU A 71 -15.67 10.66 -4.03
CA LEU A 71 -14.85 10.48 -5.23
C LEU A 71 -15.48 11.13 -6.48
N SER A 72 -16.80 11.09 -6.59
CA SER A 72 -17.58 11.75 -7.64
C SER A 72 -17.38 13.27 -7.69
N TYR A 73 -17.27 13.93 -6.53
CA TYR A 73 -17.01 15.36 -6.45
C TYR A 73 -15.61 15.72 -6.94
N ILE A 74 -14.60 14.95 -6.51
CA ILE A 74 -13.20 15.12 -6.95
C ILE A 74 -13.10 14.91 -8.45
N TRP A 75 -13.75 13.89 -8.99
CA TRP A 75 -13.72 13.56 -10.42
C TRP A 75 -14.41 14.63 -11.28
N LYS A 76 -15.59 15.08 -10.90
CA LYS A 76 -16.30 16.19 -11.59
C LYS A 76 -15.48 17.47 -11.66
N LYS A 77 -14.68 17.76 -10.63
CA LYS A 77 -13.81 18.95 -10.60
C LYS A 77 -12.53 18.77 -11.41
N LYS A 78 -11.95 17.57 -11.45
CA LYS A 78 -10.73 17.27 -12.22
C LYS A 78 -10.96 17.19 -13.72
N LYS A 79 -12.16 16.82 -14.18
CA LYS A 79 -12.51 16.69 -15.60
C LYS A 79 -12.38 18.01 -16.40
N LYS A 80 -12.28 19.16 -15.74
CA LYS A 80 -12.25 20.48 -16.39
C LYS A 80 -10.87 21.00 -16.80
N GLY A 81 -9.85 20.17 -17.01
CA GLY A 81 -8.71 20.68 -17.73
C GLY A 81 -7.30 20.37 -17.27
N LYS A 82 -7.00 19.21 -16.70
CA LYS A 82 -5.60 18.80 -16.59
C LYS A 82 -5.42 17.43 -17.23
N LEU A 83 -4.56 17.40 -18.25
CA LEU A 83 -3.89 16.17 -18.67
C LEU A 83 -3.26 15.56 -17.41
N LEU A 84 -3.66 14.33 -17.09
CA LEU A 84 -2.99 13.59 -16.04
C LEU A 84 -1.58 13.26 -16.54
N PRO A 85 -0.57 13.40 -15.69
CA PRO A 85 0.80 13.12 -16.11
C PRO A 85 0.94 11.65 -16.51
N PRO A 86 1.86 11.34 -17.44
CA PRO A 86 2.16 9.94 -17.79
C PRO A 86 2.66 9.19 -16.55
N PHE A 87 2.21 7.95 -16.37
CA PHE A 87 2.65 7.14 -15.24
C PHE A 87 3.78 6.20 -15.65
N ALA A 88 4.88 6.27 -14.93
CA ALA A 88 6.05 5.44 -15.19
C ALA A 88 6.03 4.12 -14.43
N LEU A 89 5.57 4.11 -13.17
CA LEU A 89 5.62 2.93 -12.29
C LEU A 89 4.40 2.83 -11.37
N ASN A 90 3.85 1.63 -11.25
CA ASN A 90 2.79 1.32 -10.29
C ASN A 90 3.38 0.65 -9.04
N LEU A 91 3.05 1.17 -7.87
CA LEU A 91 3.49 0.65 -6.59
C LEU A 91 2.28 0.19 -5.78
N PHE A 92 2.25 -1.10 -5.43
CA PHE A 92 1.23 -1.71 -4.58
C PHE A 92 1.87 -2.14 -3.28
N ILE A 93 1.45 -1.54 -2.17
CA ILE A 93 2.03 -1.78 -0.86
C ILE A 93 0.99 -2.37 0.08
N GLN A 94 1.37 -3.48 0.72
CA GLN A 94 0.69 -4.06 1.86
C GLN A 94 1.45 -3.69 3.12
N ALA A 95 0.90 -2.80 3.93
CA ALA A 95 1.45 -2.54 5.26
C ALA A 95 1.28 -3.77 6.17
N LYS A 96 2.18 -3.95 7.10
CA LYS A 96 2.14 -5.00 8.13
C LYS A 96 2.61 -4.44 9.46
N ARG A 97 1.91 -4.81 10.51
CA ARG A 97 2.36 -4.59 11.88
C ARG A 97 3.56 -5.48 12.16
N SER A 98 4.63 -4.92 12.73
CA SER A 98 5.78 -5.70 13.17
C SER A 98 5.54 -6.37 14.51
N ASN A 99 6.20 -7.50 14.67
CA ASN A 99 6.41 -8.16 15.96
C ASN A 99 7.92 -8.22 16.22
N HIS A 100 8.29 -8.31 17.46
CA HIS A 100 9.68 -8.33 17.91
C HIS A 100 10.01 -9.64 18.63
N ARG A 101 11.27 -10.06 18.46
CA ARG A 101 11.88 -11.13 19.26
C ARG A 101 13.21 -10.65 19.82
N SER A 102 13.35 -10.71 21.14
CA SER A 102 14.60 -10.39 21.83
C SER A 102 15.75 -11.32 21.44
N LEU A 103 15.43 -12.57 21.02
CA LEU A 103 16.38 -13.56 20.53
C LEU A 103 15.97 -14.01 19.12
N THR A 104 16.84 -13.79 18.17
CA THR A 104 16.71 -14.28 16.78
C THR A 104 16.71 -15.81 16.74
N PRO A 105 15.79 -16.46 15.99
CA PRO A 105 15.81 -17.90 15.81
C PRO A 105 17.18 -18.37 15.30
N LYS A 106 17.72 -19.48 15.86
CA LYS A 106 19.05 -19.97 15.50
C LYS A 106 19.24 -20.08 13.98
N LYS A 107 18.29 -20.71 13.28
CA LYS A 107 18.34 -20.85 11.82
C LYS A 107 18.36 -19.51 11.07
N ALA A 108 17.72 -18.49 11.58
CA ALA A 108 17.76 -17.15 10.99
C ALA A 108 19.08 -16.44 11.31
N LYS A 109 19.61 -16.62 12.52
CA LYS A 109 20.94 -16.14 12.91
C LYS A 109 22.07 -16.77 12.07
N ASP A 110 21.96 -18.06 11.78
CA ASP A 110 22.91 -18.78 10.91
C ASP A 110 22.90 -18.24 9.47
N LYS A 111 21.83 -17.53 9.07
CA LYS A 111 21.71 -16.80 7.80
C LYS A 111 22.13 -15.33 7.87
N GLY A 112 22.71 -14.92 8.99
CA GLY A 112 23.29 -13.59 9.19
C GLY A 112 22.31 -12.55 9.77
N LEU A 113 21.12 -12.96 10.21
CA LEU A 113 20.18 -12.02 10.80
C LEU A 113 20.63 -11.57 12.19
N ALA A 114 20.66 -10.26 12.43
CA ALA A 114 21.08 -9.68 13.71
C ALA A 114 20.05 -9.94 14.84
N THR A 115 20.50 -9.74 16.07
CA THR A 115 19.66 -9.78 17.27
C THR A 115 19.63 -8.38 17.90
N PRO A 116 18.47 -7.84 18.27
CA PRO A 116 17.11 -8.40 18.16
C PRO A 116 16.59 -8.39 16.72
N CYS A 117 15.55 -9.16 16.44
CA CYS A 117 14.92 -9.18 15.13
C CYS A 117 13.42 -8.86 15.19
N TYR A 118 12.92 -8.34 14.10
CA TYR A 118 11.51 -8.10 13.84
C TYR A 118 10.95 -9.18 12.91
N PHE A 119 9.63 -9.34 12.90
CA PHE A 119 8.97 -10.20 11.93
C PHE A 119 7.51 -9.82 11.73
N PHE A 120 6.94 -10.25 10.61
CA PHE A 120 5.51 -10.29 10.40
C PHE A 120 5.06 -11.64 9.85
N ASN A 121 3.81 -11.99 10.09
CA ASN A 121 3.19 -13.19 9.54
C ASN A 121 2.61 -12.89 8.16
N ILE A 122 2.70 -13.87 7.27
CA ILE A 122 2.22 -13.81 5.90
C ILE A 122 0.92 -14.62 5.82
N ASP A 123 -0.19 -13.95 5.54
CA ASP A 123 -1.46 -14.60 5.22
C ASP A 123 -1.35 -15.24 3.83
N GLN A 124 -1.57 -16.55 3.74
CA GLN A 124 -1.33 -17.32 2.52
C GLN A 124 -2.30 -16.95 1.39
N GLN A 125 -3.56 -16.65 1.71
CA GLN A 125 -4.54 -16.24 0.69
C GLN A 125 -4.17 -14.88 0.12
N GLN A 126 -3.82 -13.93 0.99
CA GLN A 126 -3.35 -12.62 0.57
C GLN A 126 -2.05 -12.72 -0.24
N GLN A 127 -1.09 -13.53 0.22
CA GLN A 127 0.18 -13.76 -0.46
C GLN A 127 -0.02 -14.27 -1.89
N MET A 128 -0.96 -15.21 -2.10
CA MET A 128 -1.27 -15.70 -3.44
C MET A 128 -1.80 -14.59 -4.34
N ALA A 129 -2.72 -13.75 -3.86
CA ALA A 129 -3.24 -12.62 -4.64
C ALA A 129 -2.13 -11.62 -4.99
N LEU A 130 -1.26 -11.27 -4.03
CA LEU A 130 -0.14 -10.36 -4.25
C LEU A 130 0.91 -10.93 -5.21
N HIS A 131 1.21 -12.22 -5.09
CA HIS A 131 2.14 -12.91 -6.00
C HIS A 131 1.62 -12.92 -7.44
N ARG A 132 0.33 -13.26 -7.64
CA ARG A 132 -0.32 -13.21 -8.95
C ARG A 132 -0.27 -11.81 -9.55
N LEU A 133 -0.63 -10.79 -8.76
CA LEU A 133 -0.54 -9.41 -9.22
C LEU A 133 0.89 -9.04 -9.61
N SER A 134 1.88 -9.38 -8.77
CA SER A 134 3.30 -9.13 -9.05
C SER A 134 3.74 -9.74 -10.38
N SER A 135 3.31 -10.98 -10.66
CA SER A 135 3.59 -11.67 -11.90
C SER A 135 2.88 -11.03 -13.11
N ALA A 136 1.62 -10.62 -12.94
CA ALA A 136 0.81 -10.02 -14.00
C ALA A 136 1.30 -8.61 -14.39
N LEU A 137 1.94 -7.87 -13.47
CA LEU A 137 2.50 -6.54 -13.75
C LEU A 137 3.73 -6.56 -14.67
N LYS A 138 4.38 -7.69 -14.85
CA LYS A 138 5.48 -7.87 -15.84
C LYS A 138 6.54 -6.76 -15.81
N GLY A 139 6.97 -6.34 -14.62
CA GLY A 139 7.95 -5.25 -14.44
C GLY A 139 7.38 -3.82 -14.54
N LYS A 140 6.08 -3.65 -14.83
CA LYS A 140 5.43 -2.34 -14.83
C LYS A 140 5.00 -1.86 -13.43
N GLY A 141 5.43 -2.54 -12.39
CA GLY A 141 5.13 -2.16 -11.01
C GLY A 141 5.82 -3.03 -9.99
N LEU A 142 5.80 -2.57 -8.76
CA LEU A 142 6.27 -3.28 -7.58
C LEU A 142 5.09 -3.63 -6.69
N VAL A 143 4.96 -4.90 -6.33
CA VAL A 143 4.05 -5.38 -5.28
C VAL A 143 4.91 -5.82 -4.10
N CYS A 144 4.81 -5.13 -2.98
CA CYS A 144 5.63 -5.42 -1.80
C CYS A 144 4.83 -5.31 -0.50
N TYR A 145 5.37 -5.93 0.53
CA TYR A 145 5.01 -5.63 1.91
C TYR A 145 5.80 -4.44 2.41
N ALA A 146 5.30 -3.76 3.43
CA ALA A 146 6.03 -2.74 4.18
C ALA A 146 5.81 -2.99 5.68
N ALA A 147 6.88 -3.14 6.45
CA ALA A 147 6.78 -3.32 7.89
C ALA A 147 7.88 -2.53 8.61
N PRO A 148 7.55 -1.88 9.76
CA PRO A 148 8.51 -1.07 10.50
C PRO A 148 9.54 -1.93 11.24
N ALA A 149 10.77 -1.44 11.33
CA ALA A 149 11.84 -2.02 12.14
C ALA A 149 11.95 -1.32 13.51
N PHE A 150 10.81 -0.96 14.09
CA PHE A 150 10.64 -0.37 15.41
C PHE A 150 9.30 -0.82 16.01
N LEU A 151 9.05 -0.56 17.30
CA LEU A 151 7.94 -1.16 18.04
C LEU A 151 7.07 -0.19 18.82
N SER A 152 7.65 0.92 19.29
CA SER A 152 6.93 1.80 20.19
C SER A 152 6.23 2.93 19.43
N GLN A 153 5.10 3.38 19.99
CA GLN A 153 4.39 4.57 19.54
C GLN A 153 5.32 5.79 19.50
N GLY A 154 6.23 5.89 20.49
CA GLY A 154 7.23 6.98 20.53
C GLY A 154 8.20 6.94 19.35
N GLU A 155 8.67 5.74 18.95
CA GLU A 155 9.49 5.57 17.74
C GLU A 155 8.71 5.92 16.48
N LEU A 156 7.43 5.53 16.40
CA LEU A 156 6.56 5.88 15.26
C LEU A 156 6.44 7.40 15.11
N TYR A 157 6.19 8.12 16.19
CA TYR A 157 6.13 9.59 16.16
C TYR A 157 7.47 10.21 15.80
N HIS A 158 8.56 9.75 16.42
CA HIS A 158 9.90 10.23 16.10
C HIS A 158 10.23 10.06 14.62
N HIS A 159 10.04 8.85 14.06
CA HIS A 159 10.30 8.59 12.65
C HIS A 159 9.34 9.34 11.70
N THR A 160 8.15 9.69 12.17
CA THR A 160 7.20 10.52 11.41
C THR A 160 7.72 11.97 11.32
N GLU A 161 8.15 12.55 12.44
CA GLU A 161 8.73 13.91 12.50
C GLU A 161 10.02 14.02 11.69
N GLU A 162 10.93 13.06 11.86
CA GLU A 162 12.20 12.98 11.13
C GLU A 162 12.07 12.54 9.66
N ARG A 163 10.85 12.19 9.20
CA ARG A 163 10.60 11.65 7.85
C ARG A 163 11.49 10.46 7.52
N SER A 164 11.69 9.57 8.46
CA SER A 164 12.57 8.42 8.38
C SER A 164 11.86 7.06 8.47
N ILE A 165 10.54 7.04 8.28
CA ILE A 165 9.74 5.80 8.31
C ILE A 165 10.21 4.81 7.24
N VAL A 166 10.41 5.27 6.00
CA VAL A 166 10.85 4.41 4.88
C VAL A 166 12.21 3.80 5.17
N GLN A 167 13.16 4.59 5.67
CA GLN A 167 14.52 4.14 5.99
C GLN A 167 14.56 3.15 7.15
N ASN A 168 13.56 3.20 8.04
CA ASN A 168 13.42 2.30 9.19
C ASN A 168 12.32 1.24 8.97
N SER A 169 12.14 0.80 7.72
CA SER A 169 11.17 -0.22 7.35
C SER A 169 11.77 -1.22 6.35
N THR A 170 11.21 -2.42 6.28
CA THR A 170 11.56 -3.45 5.30
C THR A 170 10.52 -3.51 4.19
N PHE A 171 10.95 -3.74 2.93
CA PHE A 171 10.08 -3.76 1.75
C PHE A 171 10.31 -5.02 0.89
N PRO A 172 10.03 -6.23 1.40
CA PRO A 172 10.17 -7.44 0.60
C PRO A 172 9.12 -7.50 -0.51
N SER A 173 9.55 -7.78 -1.75
CA SER A 173 8.65 -8.03 -2.86
C SER A 173 7.78 -9.26 -2.60
N ALA A 174 6.49 -9.17 -2.88
CA ALA A 174 5.54 -10.28 -2.74
C ALA A 174 5.96 -11.50 -3.58
N GLY A 175 6.55 -11.28 -4.76
CA GLY A 175 7.04 -12.36 -5.61
C GLY A 175 8.13 -13.22 -4.94
N LYS A 176 8.96 -12.62 -4.07
CA LYS A 176 10.04 -13.32 -3.35
C LYS A 176 9.55 -14.08 -2.10
N LEU A 177 8.32 -13.85 -1.66
CA LEU A 177 7.78 -14.46 -0.44
C LEU A 177 6.75 -15.57 -0.70
N GLN A 178 6.66 -16.06 -1.93
CA GLN A 178 5.78 -17.17 -2.27
C GLN A 178 6.16 -18.44 -1.48
N GLY A 179 5.17 -19.10 -0.87
CA GLY A 179 5.36 -20.33 -0.09
C GLY A 179 5.95 -20.10 1.32
N HIS A 180 6.16 -18.87 1.72
CA HIS A 180 6.63 -18.52 3.05
C HIS A 180 5.46 -18.08 3.95
N ALA A 181 5.61 -18.36 5.26
CA ALA A 181 4.58 -18.06 6.27
C ALA A 181 4.99 -16.89 7.17
N ARG A 182 6.27 -16.55 7.22
CA ARG A 182 6.80 -15.50 8.08
C ARG A 182 8.06 -14.88 7.47
N TRP A 183 8.18 -13.56 7.57
CA TRP A 183 9.36 -12.79 7.21
C TRP A 183 10.04 -12.27 8.47
N TYR A 184 11.32 -12.62 8.65
CA TYR A 184 12.19 -12.07 9.70
C TYR A 184 13.17 -11.07 9.12
N TYR A 185 13.40 -9.96 9.81
CA TYR A 185 14.33 -8.91 9.39
C TYR A 185 14.92 -8.18 10.61
N ASP A 186 16.01 -7.48 10.41
CA ASP A 186 16.64 -6.61 11.41
C ASP A 186 16.40 -5.12 11.09
N ARG A 187 17.05 -4.24 11.85
CA ARG A 187 16.91 -2.79 11.64
C ARG A 187 17.39 -2.31 10.27
N CYS A 188 18.34 -3.01 9.64
CA CYS A 188 18.83 -2.60 8.33
C CYS A 188 17.78 -2.77 7.23
N GLY A 189 16.87 -3.76 7.36
CA GLY A 189 15.76 -3.99 6.45
C GLY A 189 16.14 -4.31 5.00
N THR A 190 17.42 -4.48 4.68
CA THR A 190 17.93 -4.71 3.31
C THR A 190 17.92 -6.16 2.88
N PHE A 191 17.81 -7.06 3.84
CA PHE A 191 17.59 -8.48 3.64
C PHE A 191 16.74 -9.03 4.77
N GLY A 192 16.29 -10.24 4.62
CA GLY A 192 15.61 -10.95 5.69
C GLY A 192 15.65 -12.46 5.47
N VAL A 193 14.98 -13.18 6.35
CA VAL A 193 14.93 -14.64 6.34
C VAL A 193 13.48 -15.10 6.33
N ALA A 194 13.11 -15.84 5.30
CA ALA A 194 11.76 -16.31 5.08
C ALA A 194 11.56 -17.75 5.62
N ASN A 195 10.53 -17.96 6.42
CA ASN A 195 10.16 -19.21 7.07
C ASN A 195 9.03 -19.89 6.25
N PRO A 196 8.92 -21.24 6.16
CA PRO A 196 9.57 -22.25 7.02
C PRO A 196 10.96 -22.70 6.62
N GLN A 197 11.42 -22.43 5.40
CA GLN A 197 12.69 -22.92 4.89
C GLN A 197 13.91 -22.21 5.51
N PHE A 198 13.71 -21.03 6.12
CA PHE A 198 14.74 -20.12 6.59
C PHE A 198 15.68 -19.71 5.45
N GLU A 199 15.08 -19.33 4.35
CA GLU A 199 15.78 -18.81 3.19
C GLU A 199 16.17 -17.35 3.39
N ARG A 200 17.45 -17.03 3.12
CA ARG A 200 17.92 -15.64 3.09
C ARG A 200 17.53 -15.00 1.77
N VAL A 201 16.82 -13.88 1.84
CA VAL A 201 16.34 -13.13 0.68
C VAL A 201 16.87 -11.69 0.75
N GLU A 202 17.67 -11.33 -0.22
CA GLU A 202 18.14 -9.95 -0.39
C GLU A 202 17.04 -9.10 -1.04
N ILE A 203 16.77 -7.94 -0.46
CA ILE A 203 15.75 -7.01 -0.97
C ILE A 203 16.33 -5.64 -1.32
N GLY A 204 17.46 -5.25 -0.73
CA GLY A 204 18.06 -3.93 -0.90
C GLY A 204 17.27 -2.82 -0.21
N GLN A 205 17.72 -1.60 -0.34
CA GLN A 205 16.98 -0.41 0.10
C GLN A 205 15.78 -0.16 -0.81
N PHE A 206 14.70 0.41 -0.26
CA PHE A 206 13.47 0.69 -1.03
C PHE A 206 13.74 1.61 -2.24
N ASP A 207 14.49 2.69 -2.04
CA ASP A 207 14.81 3.64 -3.11
C ASP A 207 15.57 2.96 -4.25
N SER A 208 16.51 2.06 -3.95
CA SER A 208 17.24 1.28 -4.97
C SER A 208 16.34 0.32 -5.74
N GLN A 209 15.31 -0.24 -5.10
CA GLN A 209 14.32 -1.08 -5.80
C GLN A 209 13.51 -0.23 -6.79
N ILE A 210 13.06 0.96 -6.38
CA ILE A 210 12.31 1.89 -7.23
C ILE A 210 13.19 2.37 -8.38
N GLU A 211 14.42 2.77 -8.12
CA GLU A 211 15.38 3.22 -9.14
C GLU A 211 15.63 2.14 -10.19
N THR A 212 15.86 0.90 -9.76
CA THR A 212 16.05 -0.23 -10.67
C THR A 212 14.86 -0.42 -11.60
N LEU A 213 13.63 -0.34 -11.08
CA LEU A 213 12.41 -0.48 -11.87
C LEU A 213 12.18 0.74 -12.78
N SER A 214 12.48 1.95 -12.31
CA SER A 214 12.37 3.17 -13.11
C SER A 214 13.33 3.14 -14.29
N ASN A 215 14.57 2.73 -14.10
CA ASN A 215 15.58 2.62 -15.15
C ASN A 215 15.19 1.60 -16.24
N GLN A 216 14.50 0.53 -15.88
CA GLN A 216 13.96 -0.44 -16.83
C GLN A 216 12.83 0.12 -17.71
N ARG A 217 12.27 1.25 -17.34
CA ARG A 217 11.14 1.91 -18.01
C ARG A 217 11.50 3.29 -18.57
N GLU A 218 12.76 3.65 -18.59
CA GLU A 218 13.22 4.92 -19.12
C GLU A 218 12.78 5.07 -20.59
N GLY A 219 12.17 6.24 -20.91
CA GLY A 219 11.63 6.51 -22.23
C GLY A 219 10.25 5.95 -22.56
N VAL A 220 9.62 5.20 -21.63
CA VAL A 220 8.24 4.71 -21.79
C VAL A 220 7.26 5.75 -21.24
N SER A 221 6.51 6.41 -22.14
CA SER A 221 5.40 7.28 -21.75
C SER A 221 4.07 6.55 -21.98
N GLU A 222 3.29 6.41 -20.95
CA GLU A 222 1.93 5.83 -21.02
C GLU A 222 0.91 6.86 -20.53
N SER A 223 -0.26 6.91 -21.18
CA SER A 223 -1.36 7.73 -20.67
C SER A 223 -1.98 7.06 -19.42
N LEU A 224 -2.70 7.85 -18.60
CA LEU A 224 -3.47 7.28 -17.48
C LEU A 224 -4.43 6.18 -17.97
N SER A 225 -5.09 6.42 -19.12
CA SER A 225 -6.03 5.46 -19.70
C SER A 225 -5.35 4.14 -20.05
N ASP A 226 -4.18 4.18 -20.69
CA ASP A 226 -3.39 2.99 -21.04
C ASP A 226 -2.93 2.24 -19.78
N ASN A 227 -2.45 2.99 -18.77
CA ASN A 227 -2.03 2.40 -17.51
C ASN A 227 -3.22 1.74 -16.77
N LEU A 228 -4.38 2.39 -16.71
CA LEU A 228 -5.58 1.80 -16.09
C LEU A 228 -6.07 0.57 -16.85
N ALA A 229 -6.09 0.61 -18.17
CA ALA A 229 -6.45 -0.54 -19.00
C ALA A 229 -5.49 -1.72 -18.74
N PHE A 230 -4.20 -1.46 -18.69
CA PHE A 230 -3.18 -2.46 -18.35
C PHE A 230 -3.41 -3.04 -16.94
N LEU A 231 -3.65 -2.21 -15.93
CA LEU A 231 -3.89 -2.67 -14.55
C LEU A 231 -5.14 -3.52 -14.44
N VAL A 232 -6.23 -3.12 -15.10
CA VAL A 232 -7.46 -3.93 -15.15
C VAL A 232 -7.20 -5.27 -15.83
N GLY A 233 -6.45 -5.30 -16.94
CA GLY A 233 -6.04 -6.53 -17.59
C GLY A 233 -5.20 -7.43 -16.68
N ALA A 234 -4.23 -6.87 -15.97
CA ALA A 234 -3.40 -7.58 -14.99
C ALA A 234 -4.26 -8.16 -13.84
N ILE A 235 -5.18 -7.37 -13.28
CA ILE A 235 -6.09 -7.84 -12.24
C ILE A 235 -7.00 -8.95 -12.74
N ASN A 236 -7.58 -8.81 -13.93
CA ASN A 236 -8.45 -9.85 -14.51
C ASN A 236 -7.69 -11.16 -14.71
N SER A 237 -6.45 -11.12 -15.18
CA SER A 237 -5.63 -12.33 -15.37
C SER A 237 -5.34 -13.06 -14.05
N THR A 238 -5.42 -12.38 -12.91
CA THR A 238 -5.29 -13.04 -11.59
C THR A 238 -6.52 -13.87 -11.21
N LEU A 239 -7.65 -13.68 -11.89
CA LEU A 239 -8.95 -14.28 -11.59
C LEU A 239 -9.33 -15.40 -12.61
N GLU A 240 -8.50 -15.67 -13.61
CA GLU A 240 -8.85 -16.57 -14.72
C GLU A 240 -8.94 -18.05 -14.32
N ASN A 241 -8.40 -18.45 -13.17
CA ASN A 241 -8.49 -19.82 -12.70
C ASN A 241 -9.64 -20.03 -11.69
N PRO A 242 -10.81 -20.58 -12.13
CA PRO A 242 -11.96 -20.76 -11.24
C PRO A 242 -11.69 -21.65 -10.04
N ALA A 243 -10.77 -22.61 -10.15
CA ALA A 243 -10.41 -23.53 -9.06
C ALA A 243 -9.66 -22.85 -7.91
N GLU A 244 -9.18 -21.63 -8.14
CA GLU A 244 -8.37 -20.87 -7.19
C GLU A 244 -9.03 -19.56 -6.72
N ILE A 245 -10.31 -19.34 -7.07
CA ILE A 245 -11.06 -18.15 -6.64
C ILE A 245 -11.24 -18.19 -5.12
N SER A 246 -10.73 -17.18 -4.46
CA SER A 246 -10.86 -17.00 -3.02
C SER A 246 -12.12 -16.20 -2.66
N SER A 247 -12.48 -16.21 -1.38
CA SER A 247 -13.54 -15.33 -0.86
C SER A 247 -13.22 -13.83 -1.08
N ARG A 248 -11.93 -13.46 -1.12
CA ARG A 248 -11.47 -12.09 -1.44
C ARG A 248 -11.72 -11.73 -2.89
N ASP A 249 -11.55 -12.66 -3.82
CA ASP A 249 -11.83 -12.43 -5.24
C ASP A 249 -13.33 -12.25 -5.50
N THR A 250 -14.16 -13.01 -4.80
CA THR A 250 -15.63 -12.83 -4.81
C THR A 250 -16.01 -11.47 -4.23
N TRP A 251 -15.43 -11.10 -3.09
CA TRP A 251 -15.62 -9.80 -2.46
C TRP A 251 -15.18 -8.66 -3.37
N PHE A 252 -14.01 -8.77 -3.99
CA PHE A 252 -13.53 -7.80 -4.98
C PHE A 252 -14.53 -7.59 -6.12
N SER A 253 -15.01 -8.67 -6.72
CA SER A 253 -15.94 -8.60 -7.86
C SER A 253 -17.24 -7.91 -7.48
N HIS A 254 -17.78 -8.22 -6.30
CA HIS A 254 -18.98 -7.56 -5.76
C HIS A 254 -18.74 -6.08 -5.48
N LEU A 255 -17.64 -5.74 -4.82
CA LEU A 255 -17.28 -4.36 -4.49
C LEU A 255 -17.04 -3.51 -5.74
N ALA A 256 -16.37 -4.07 -6.76
CA ALA A 256 -16.13 -3.39 -8.01
C ALA A 256 -17.44 -3.06 -8.73
N GLN A 257 -18.38 -4.00 -8.76
CA GLN A 257 -19.71 -3.76 -9.35
C GLN A 257 -20.49 -2.70 -8.57
N LEU A 258 -20.56 -2.84 -7.25
CA LEU A 258 -21.26 -1.89 -6.38
C LEU A 258 -20.79 -0.44 -6.59
N TRP A 259 -19.48 -0.23 -6.66
CA TRP A 259 -18.94 1.11 -6.85
C TRP A 259 -19.18 1.67 -8.26
N VAL A 260 -19.26 0.82 -9.28
CA VAL A 260 -19.61 1.26 -10.63
C VAL A 260 -21.09 1.64 -10.68
N ASP A 261 -21.98 0.82 -10.11
CA ASP A 261 -23.42 1.08 -10.08
C ASP A 261 -23.73 2.39 -9.32
N GLU A 262 -23.10 2.60 -8.15
CA GLU A 262 -23.24 3.86 -7.39
C GLU A 262 -22.72 5.07 -8.19
N ALA A 263 -21.60 4.91 -8.90
CA ALA A 263 -21.08 5.97 -9.74
C ALA A 263 -22.01 6.29 -10.93
N GLU A 264 -22.64 5.28 -11.53
CA GLU A 264 -23.62 5.43 -12.61
C GLU A 264 -24.91 6.13 -12.11
N GLU A 265 -25.39 5.78 -10.92
CA GLU A 265 -26.55 6.43 -10.31
C GLU A 265 -26.29 7.93 -10.08
N ILE A 266 -25.08 8.29 -9.62
CA ILE A 266 -24.73 9.68 -9.27
C ILE A 266 -24.37 10.52 -10.49
N LEU A 267 -23.66 9.93 -11.47
CA LEU A 267 -23.01 10.64 -12.58
C LEU A 267 -23.74 10.48 -13.92
N GLY A 268 -24.63 9.49 -14.04
CA GLY A 268 -25.19 9.03 -15.31
C GLY A 268 -24.15 8.21 -16.08
N ASP A 269 -23.74 8.65 -17.27
CA ASP A 269 -22.70 7.96 -18.04
C ASP A 269 -21.32 8.10 -17.39
N VAL A 270 -20.76 6.97 -16.97
CA VAL A 270 -19.46 6.87 -16.31
C VAL A 270 -18.40 6.55 -17.36
N PRO A 271 -17.36 7.39 -17.53
CA PRO A 271 -16.28 7.14 -18.48
C PRO A 271 -15.56 5.81 -18.19
N VAL A 272 -15.10 5.13 -19.25
CA VAL A 272 -14.39 3.84 -19.15
C VAL A 272 -13.18 3.93 -18.23
N GLU A 273 -12.42 5.02 -18.29
CA GLU A 273 -11.26 5.25 -17.43
C GLU A 273 -11.66 5.32 -15.95
N PHE A 274 -12.82 5.90 -15.65
CA PHE A 274 -13.28 5.98 -14.26
C PHE A 274 -13.76 4.62 -13.75
N ARG A 275 -14.45 3.82 -14.58
CA ARG A 275 -14.79 2.42 -14.25
C ARG A 275 -13.52 1.60 -13.99
N SER A 276 -12.50 1.77 -14.83
CA SER A 276 -11.20 1.11 -14.66
C SER A 276 -10.52 1.52 -13.36
N TYR A 277 -10.54 2.80 -13.03
CA TYR A 277 -10.02 3.33 -11.77
C TYR A 277 -10.73 2.73 -10.55
N LEU A 278 -12.07 2.71 -10.55
CA LEU A 278 -12.86 2.10 -9.47
C LEU A 278 -12.54 0.61 -9.31
N ARG A 279 -12.35 -0.11 -10.41
CA ARG A 279 -11.99 -1.53 -10.38
C ARG A 279 -10.61 -1.75 -9.74
N VAL A 280 -9.60 -0.95 -10.05
CA VAL A 280 -8.28 -1.01 -9.41
C VAL A 280 -8.40 -0.71 -7.92
N LEU A 281 -9.17 0.31 -7.53
CA LEU A 281 -9.39 0.64 -6.12
C LEU A 281 -10.11 -0.48 -5.37
N ALA A 282 -11.15 -1.08 -5.96
CA ALA A 282 -11.88 -2.21 -5.36
C ALA A 282 -10.94 -3.40 -5.11
N TYR A 283 -10.05 -3.69 -6.07
CA TYR A 283 -9.04 -4.74 -5.90
C TYR A 283 -8.08 -4.41 -4.74
N CYS A 284 -7.63 -3.17 -4.67
CA CYS A 284 -6.78 -2.71 -3.57
C CYS A 284 -7.50 -2.85 -2.21
N ARG A 285 -8.77 -2.44 -2.13
CA ARG A 285 -9.56 -2.57 -0.90
C ARG A 285 -9.75 -4.02 -0.49
N ALA A 286 -10.11 -4.91 -1.41
CA ALA A 286 -10.32 -6.34 -1.14
C ALA A 286 -9.04 -7.03 -0.64
N ASN A 287 -7.87 -6.57 -1.07
CA ASN A 287 -6.58 -7.15 -0.71
C ASN A 287 -5.80 -6.32 0.32
N ASN A 288 -6.43 -5.29 0.91
CA ASN A 288 -5.81 -4.36 1.88
C ASN A 288 -4.50 -3.76 1.35
N LEU A 289 -4.51 -3.32 0.09
CA LEU A 289 -3.37 -2.70 -0.59
C LEU A 289 -3.56 -1.19 -0.69
N LYS A 290 -2.45 -0.46 -0.69
CA LYS A 290 -2.39 0.92 -1.20
C LYS A 290 -1.73 0.91 -2.56
N TRP A 291 -2.40 1.49 -3.55
CA TRP A 291 -1.84 1.74 -4.88
C TRP A 291 -1.36 3.18 -4.97
N LEU A 292 -0.11 3.34 -5.41
CA LEU A 292 0.52 4.60 -5.74
C LEU A 292 1.00 4.54 -7.18
N SER A 293 0.87 5.63 -7.91
CA SER A 293 1.45 5.77 -9.24
C SER A 293 2.58 6.79 -9.16
N LEU A 294 3.78 6.36 -9.51
CA LEU A 294 5.01 7.15 -9.46
C LEU A 294 5.36 7.63 -10.86
N GLN A 295 5.89 8.84 -10.95
CA GLN A 295 6.40 9.48 -12.17
C GLN A 295 7.91 9.53 -12.16
#